data_1adaf9ff4e1066601699072365da6719
#
_entry.id   1adaf9ff4e1066601699072365da6719
#
_cell.length_a   1.000
_cell.length_b   1.000
_cell.length_c   1.000
_cell.angle_alpha   90.00
_cell.angle_beta   90.00
_cell.angle_gamma   90.00
#
_symmetry.space_group_name_H-M   'P 1'
#
loop_
_entity.id
_entity.type
_entity.pdbx_description
1 polymer ?
#
loop_
_entity_poly.entity_id
_entity_poly.type
_entity_poly.pdbx_seq_one_letter_code
_entity_poly.pdbx_strand_id
1 'polypeptide(L)'
;MVCTICQIDFAFAKAKYSLELNAFEPVINEKHYINLKKARHPLIAEEKVVPIDIWVGEKFNVLIITGPNTGGKTVALKTVGLFSLMAQSGLHIPAMESSELPIFDNIYSDIGDEQSIEQSLSTFSSHMINVVDILNNVTMNSLVLVDELGSGTDPIEGAALARAILEKLYGVGCLTIATTHYSELKTFAIQKNGVENASCEFDVESLRPTYKLLIGVPGRSNAFAISKKLGLSEEIINEASKYLKEEDVRFEDVLGNIERDKRLAREQKEEADRILNAAKAKKEKVDEAEEKLNKKKNEILQKAKKEARDLLMDTEEEANEIIKELTNLKHSKDKDKFKKAEEARGKIKNNIFEMQKDLVMPGKETKNKIEPSKIKVGMNVYIPSLEEDAVVLSLPDKKGNVQIQVGILKMGVHISKIEEAKKDEKKANVKVTSMIKSKAAEISTEIKLLGKTVDEAVEELDKYIDDAYLAGLHTLRVVHGKGTGSLRKGVQEYLKTNSHVKSYRSGAYGEGDLRSNNS
;
A
#
# COMPACT_ATOMS: atom_id res chain seq x y z
N MET A 1 -8.27 -51.76 5.97
CA MET A 1 -8.40 -51.39 4.54
C MET A 1 -9.69 -50.62 4.25
N VAL A 2 -10.92 -51.16 4.56
CA VAL A 2 -12.19 -50.44 4.32
C VAL A 2 -12.24 -49.08 5.02
N CYS A 3 -11.89 -49.02 6.31
CA CYS A 3 -11.88 -47.75 7.08
C CYS A 3 -10.94 -46.69 6.48
N THR A 4 -9.76 -47.08 6.00
CA THR A 4 -8.81 -46.17 5.35
C THR A 4 -9.33 -45.63 4.02
N ILE A 5 -10.01 -46.50 3.24
CA ILE A 5 -10.65 -46.11 1.97
C ILE A 5 -11.76 -45.08 2.25
N CYS A 6 -12.63 -45.34 3.26
CA CYS A 6 -13.69 -44.40 3.65
C CYS A 6 -13.11 -43.03 4.09
N GLN A 7 -12.00 -43.02 4.84
CA GLN A 7 -11.36 -41.77 5.25
C GLN A 7 -10.79 -40.98 4.06
N ILE A 8 -10.18 -41.68 3.09
CA ILE A 8 -9.66 -41.06 1.86
C ILE A 8 -10.81 -40.51 1.01
N ASP A 9 -11.88 -41.32 0.81
CA ASP A 9 -13.06 -40.89 0.05
C ASP A 9 -13.71 -39.66 0.66
N PHE A 10 -13.85 -39.66 2.00
CA PHE A 10 -14.38 -38.51 2.73
C PHE A 10 -13.49 -37.25 2.60
N ALA A 11 -12.16 -37.42 2.63
CA ALA A 11 -11.24 -36.31 2.40
C ALA A 11 -11.37 -35.73 0.97
N PHE A 12 -11.50 -36.61 -0.04
CA PHE A 12 -11.76 -36.17 -1.41
C PHE A 12 -13.12 -35.49 -1.57
N ALA A 13 -14.17 -35.96 -0.90
CA ALA A 13 -15.47 -35.32 -0.91
C ALA A 13 -15.43 -33.91 -0.35
N LYS A 14 -14.74 -33.70 0.80
CA LYS A 14 -14.53 -32.37 1.37
C LYS A 14 -13.73 -31.47 0.43
N ALA A 15 -12.65 -31.98 -0.18
CA ALA A 15 -11.84 -31.22 -1.11
C ALA A 15 -12.64 -30.80 -2.35
N LYS A 16 -13.43 -31.71 -2.93
CA LYS A 16 -14.29 -31.41 -4.07
C LYS A 16 -15.34 -30.34 -3.72
N TYR A 17 -15.96 -30.45 -2.56
CA TYR A 17 -16.93 -29.46 -2.06
C TYR A 17 -16.28 -28.09 -1.84
N SER A 18 -15.04 -28.06 -1.30
CA SER A 18 -14.28 -26.82 -1.16
C SER A 18 -14.03 -26.13 -2.51
N LEU A 19 -13.65 -26.90 -3.53
CA LEU A 19 -13.44 -26.35 -4.88
C LEU A 19 -14.73 -25.84 -5.51
N GLU A 20 -15.85 -26.56 -5.32
CA GLU A 20 -17.16 -26.17 -5.84
C GLU A 20 -17.65 -24.85 -5.24
N LEU A 21 -17.39 -24.62 -3.95
CA LEU A 21 -17.78 -23.40 -3.24
C LEU A 21 -16.75 -22.25 -3.37
N ASN A 22 -15.62 -22.44 -4.04
CA ASN A 22 -14.49 -21.52 -3.96
C ASN A 22 -14.16 -21.17 -2.49
N ALA A 23 -14.06 -22.22 -1.65
CA ALA A 23 -13.89 -22.11 -0.21
C ALA A 23 -12.42 -22.25 0.20
N PHE A 24 -12.06 -21.61 1.31
CA PHE A 24 -10.70 -21.64 1.87
C PHE A 24 -10.75 -22.18 3.31
N GLU A 25 -9.61 -22.71 3.74
CA GLU A 25 -9.41 -23.14 5.11
C GLU A 25 -9.48 -21.93 6.05
N PRO A 26 -10.41 -21.90 7.04
CA PRO A 26 -10.44 -20.83 8.03
C PRO A 26 -9.28 -20.97 9.01
N VAL A 27 -8.73 -19.85 9.46
CA VAL A 27 -7.76 -19.84 10.54
C VAL A 27 -8.51 -20.06 11.85
N ILE A 28 -8.19 -21.13 12.56
CA ILE A 28 -8.78 -21.41 13.89
C ILE A 28 -7.99 -20.63 14.92
N ASN A 29 -8.68 -19.80 15.72
CA ASN A 29 -8.06 -18.99 16.76
C ASN A 29 -8.53 -19.40 18.16
N GLU A 30 -7.65 -19.22 19.16
CA GLU A 30 -7.93 -19.44 20.58
C GLU A 30 -8.37 -18.16 21.31
N LYS A 31 -8.42 -17.02 20.59
CA LYS A 31 -8.71 -15.70 21.16
C LYS A 31 -10.19 -15.36 21.23
N HIS A 32 -11.03 -16.29 20.89
CA HIS A 32 -12.49 -16.15 21.04
C HIS A 32 -13.10 -15.00 20.22
N TYR A 33 -12.65 -14.82 18.96
CA TYR A 33 -13.25 -13.85 18.05
C TYR A 33 -13.56 -14.46 16.68
N ILE A 34 -14.59 -13.94 16.04
CA ILE A 34 -14.98 -14.22 14.66
C ILE A 34 -14.49 -13.04 13.80
N ASN A 35 -13.85 -13.33 12.67
CA ASN A 35 -13.50 -12.34 11.66
C ASN A 35 -13.65 -12.96 10.27
N LEU A 36 -14.81 -12.80 9.67
CA LEU A 36 -15.12 -13.33 8.35
C LEU A 36 -15.02 -12.20 7.31
N LYS A 37 -14.23 -12.42 6.27
CA LYS A 37 -14.02 -11.49 5.16
C LYS A 37 -14.60 -12.06 3.89
N LYS A 38 -15.41 -11.25 3.19
CA LYS A 38 -16.07 -11.64 1.94
C LYS A 38 -16.81 -12.96 2.05
N ALA A 39 -17.49 -13.19 3.17
CA ALA A 39 -18.26 -14.38 3.46
C ALA A 39 -19.47 -14.49 2.53
N ARG A 40 -19.63 -15.62 1.84
CA ARG A 40 -20.71 -15.91 0.90
C ARG A 40 -21.53 -17.09 1.39
N HIS A 41 -22.83 -16.91 1.56
CA HIS A 41 -23.70 -18.00 2.00
C HIS A 41 -23.72 -19.14 0.96
N PRO A 42 -23.33 -20.39 1.29
CA PRO A 42 -23.10 -21.46 0.32
C PRO A 42 -24.36 -21.94 -0.43
N LEU A 43 -25.55 -21.69 0.14
CA LEU A 43 -26.82 -22.08 -0.48
C LEU A 43 -27.44 -20.97 -1.34
N ILE A 44 -26.75 -19.85 -1.52
CA ILE A 44 -27.17 -18.77 -2.44
C ILE A 44 -26.28 -18.84 -3.68
N ALA A 45 -26.90 -18.80 -4.85
CA ALA A 45 -26.16 -18.85 -6.12
C ALA A 45 -25.09 -17.74 -6.22
N GLU A 46 -23.93 -18.07 -6.78
CA GLU A 46 -22.75 -17.20 -6.81
C GLU A 46 -23.03 -15.84 -7.47
N GLU A 47 -23.90 -15.82 -8.48
CA GLU A 47 -24.28 -14.57 -9.19
C GLU A 47 -25.19 -13.66 -8.35
N LYS A 48 -25.83 -14.20 -7.30
CA LYS A 48 -26.81 -13.47 -6.47
C LYS A 48 -26.29 -13.16 -5.08
N VAL A 49 -25.28 -13.92 -4.61
CA VAL A 49 -24.75 -13.74 -3.26
C VAL A 49 -23.94 -12.46 -3.17
N VAL A 50 -24.25 -11.63 -2.20
CA VAL A 50 -23.43 -10.44 -1.88
C VAL A 50 -22.49 -10.83 -0.73
N PRO A 51 -21.16 -10.76 -0.94
CA PRO A 51 -20.21 -11.08 0.11
C PRO A 51 -20.28 -10.07 1.26
N ILE A 52 -20.30 -10.57 2.51
CA ILE A 52 -20.31 -9.74 3.71
C ILE A 52 -19.01 -9.84 4.48
N ASP A 53 -18.63 -8.75 5.16
CA ASP A 53 -17.57 -8.74 6.15
C ASP A 53 -18.23 -8.65 7.52
N ILE A 54 -17.90 -9.58 8.44
CA ILE A 54 -18.48 -9.61 9.80
C ILE A 54 -17.42 -10.02 10.81
N TRP A 55 -17.36 -9.29 11.92
CA TRP A 55 -16.47 -9.57 13.04
C TRP A 55 -17.14 -9.32 14.38
N VAL A 56 -16.79 -10.13 15.40
CA VAL A 56 -17.26 -10.02 16.79
C VAL A 56 -16.26 -10.73 17.71
N GLY A 57 -16.05 -10.23 18.92
CA GLY A 57 -15.22 -10.85 19.96
C GLY A 57 -13.91 -10.09 20.27
N GLU A 58 -13.42 -9.20 19.39
CA GLU A 58 -12.18 -8.46 19.65
C GLU A 58 -12.42 -7.18 20.48
N LYS A 59 -13.39 -6.36 20.08
CA LYS A 59 -13.75 -5.10 20.74
C LYS A 59 -15.10 -5.14 21.43
N PHE A 60 -15.96 -6.01 20.97
CA PHE A 60 -17.33 -6.20 21.48
C PHE A 60 -17.73 -7.67 21.32
N ASN A 61 -18.49 -8.17 22.29
CA ASN A 61 -18.97 -9.55 22.28
C ASN A 61 -20.42 -9.66 21.79
N VAL A 62 -21.14 -8.56 21.75
CA VAL A 62 -22.54 -8.51 21.29
C VAL A 62 -22.65 -7.62 20.08
N LEU A 63 -23.18 -8.15 18.98
CA LEU A 63 -23.46 -7.44 17.73
C LEU A 63 -24.96 -7.37 17.51
N ILE A 64 -25.52 -6.17 17.41
CA ILE A 64 -26.94 -5.93 17.16
C ILE A 64 -27.12 -5.46 15.73
N ILE A 65 -27.71 -6.30 14.87
CA ILE A 65 -27.95 -6.00 13.46
C ILE A 65 -29.36 -5.43 13.30
N THR A 66 -29.43 -4.22 12.77
CA THR A 66 -30.69 -3.49 12.53
C THR A 66 -30.94 -3.26 11.04
N GLY A 67 -32.15 -2.85 10.67
CA GLY A 67 -32.52 -2.58 9.28
C GLY A 67 -33.77 -3.34 8.85
N PRO A 68 -34.22 -3.19 7.58
CA PRO A 68 -35.43 -3.86 7.07
C PRO A 68 -35.24 -5.39 7.01
N ASN A 69 -36.34 -6.16 7.13
CA ASN A 69 -36.31 -7.63 7.08
C ASN A 69 -35.75 -8.15 5.75
N THR A 70 -36.04 -7.46 4.67
CA THR A 70 -35.54 -7.79 3.34
C THR A 70 -34.04 -7.48 3.16
N GLY A 71 -33.36 -6.84 4.11
CA GLY A 71 -31.98 -6.39 4.02
C GLY A 71 -30.92 -7.48 4.13
N GLY A 72 -31.29 -8.72 4.48
CA GLY A 72 -30.35 -9.82 4.60
C GLY A 72 -29.83 -10.07 6.02
N LYS A 73 -30.48 -9.52 7.07
CA LYS A 73 -30.11 -9.74 8.49
C LYS A 73 -30.05 -11.23 8.86
N THR A 74 -31.13 -11.96 8.58
CA THR A 74 -31.24 -13.42 8.82
C THR A 74 -30.18 -14.21 8.04
N VAL A 75 -29.88 -13.80 6.81
CA VAL A 75 -28.82 -14.43 5.99
C VAL A 75 -27.44 -14.23 6.62
N ALA A 76 -27.16 -13.05 7.16
CA ALA A 76 -25.89 -12.78 7.85
C ALA A 76 -25.73 -13.68 9.09
N LEU A 77 -26.79 -13.81 9.94
CA LEU A 77 -26.81 -14.72 11.07
C LEU A 77 -26.57 -16.18 10.64
N LYS A 78 -27.33 -16.65 9.65
CA LYS A 78 -27.20 -18.01 9.13
C LYS A 78 -25.82 -18.29 8.57
N THR A 79 -25.21 -17.31 7.90
CA THR A 79 -23.85 -17.44 7.37
C THR A 79 -22.83 -17.67 8.48
N VAL A 80 -22.88 -16.89 9.56
CA VAL A 80 -21.96 -17.03 10.69
C VAL A 80 -22.14 -18.39 11.39
N GLY A 81 -23.37 -18.77 11.68
CA GLY A 81 -23.67 -20.07 12.32
C GLY A 81 -23.21 -21.25 11.47
N LEU A 82 -23.55 -21.23 10.18
CA LEU A 82 -23.17 -22.29 9.25
C LEU A 82 -21.65 -22.39 9.09
N PHE A 83 -20.93 -21.26 8.98
CA PHE A 83 -19.47 -21.28 8.86
C PHE A 83 -18.79 -21.80 10.13
N SER A 84 -19.30 -21.46 11.29
CA SER A 84 -18.80 -22.01 12.55
C SER A 84 -18.97 -23.53 12.61
N LEU A 85 -20.14 -24.05 12.19
CA LEU A 85 -20.41 -25.48 12.10
C LEU A 85 -19.54 -26.16 11.01
N MET A 86 -19.37 -25.55 9.85
CA MET A 86 -18.50 -26.06 8.78
C MET A 86 -17.05 -26.16 9.25
N ALA A 87 -16.50 -25.11 9.86
CA ALA A 87 -15.14 -25.10 10.39
C ALA A 87 -14.92 -26.19 11.45
N GLN A 88 -15.85 -26.34 12.40
CA GLN A 88 -15.79 -27.39 13.44
C GLN A 88 -15.95 -28.80 12.89
N SER A 89 -16.58 -28.94 11.71
CA SER A 89 -16.66 -30.21 10.97
C SER A 89 -15.45 -30.48 10.07
N GLY A 90 -14.45 -29.59 10.07
CA GLY A 90 -13.26 -29.69 9.22
C GLY A 90 -13.56 -29.46 7.73
N LEU A 91 -14.54 -28.60 7.43
CA LEU A 91 -14.83 -28.11 6.09
C LEU A 91 -14.22 -26.72 5.87
N HIS A 92 -13.84 -26.44 4.65
CA HIS A 92 -13.51 -25.09 4.23
C HIS A 92 -14.76 -24.22 4.14
N ILE A 93 -14.58 -22.90 4.28
CA ILE A 93 -15.68 -21.92 4.23
C ILE A 93 -15.56 -21.01 3.01
N PRO A 94 -16.66 -20.63 2.34
CA PRO A 94 -16.63 -19.73 1.19
C PRO A 94 -16.43 -18.26 1.63
N ALA A 95 -15.22 -17.96 2.13
CA ALA A 95 -14.74 -16.66 2.60
C ALA A 95 -13.28 -16.49 2.19
N MET A 96 -12.67 -15.32 2.41
CA MET A 96 -11.25 -15.12 2.12
C MET A 96 -10.35 -15.95 3.07
N GLU A 97 -9.15 -16.35 2.58
CA GLU A 97 -8.14 -17.11 3.33
C GLU A 97 -7.80 -16.55 4.72
N SER A 98 -7.88 -15.23 4.88
CA SER A 98 -7.62 -14.56 6.16
C SER A 98 -8.83 -14.49 7.09
N SER A 99 -9.85 -15.33 6.86
CA SER A 99 -11.00 -15.44 7.75
C SER A 99 -10.69 -16.32 8.96
N GLU A 100 -11.12 -15.87 10.13
CA GLU A 100 -10.78 -16.49 11.40
C GLU A 100 -12.04 -16.84 12.19
N LEU A 101 -12.02 -18.01 12.81
CA LEU A 101 -13.11 -18.52 13.63
C LEU A 101 -12.55 -19.19 14.89
N PRO A 102 -13.20 -19.04 16.06
CA PRO A 102 -12.89 -19.84 17.24
C PRO A 102 -13.61 -21.19 17.20
N ILE A 103 -13.25 -22.09 18.09
CA ILE A 103 -14.01 -23.31 18.38
C ILE A 103 -15.00 -23.02 19.49
N PHE A 104 -16.27 -23.30 19.27
CA PHE A 104 -17.34 -23.12 20.24
C PHE A 104 -17.70 -24.45 20.89
N ASP A 105 -18.01 -24.42 22.19
CA ASP A 105 -18.55 -25.57 22.90
C ASP A 105 -20.00 -25.84 22.43
N ASN A 106 -20.76 -24.74 22.25
CA ASN A 106 -22.14 -24.80 21.77
C ASN A 106 -22.43 -23.64 20.83
N ILE A 107 -23.24 -23.89 19.81
CA ILE A 107 -23.77 -22.89 18.89
C ILE A 107 -25.30 -22.93 19.04
N TYR A 108 -25.83 -21.91 19.67
CA TYR A 108 -27.26 -21.73 19.85
C TYR A 108 -27.86 -20.85 18.78
N SER A 109 -29.02 -21.22 18.25
CA SER A 109 -29.71 -20.40 17.25
C SER A 109 -31.21 -20.37 17.51
N ASP A 110 -31.78 -19.18 17.54
CA ASP A 110 -33.20 -18.92 17.49
C ASP A 110 -33.47 -18.12 16.21
N ILE A 111 -33.60 -18.84 15.08
CA ILE A 111 -33.70 -18.30 13.73
C ILE A 111 -34.81 -19.00 12.96
N GLY A 112 -35.84 -18.29 12.60
CA GLY A 112 -36.89 -18.79 11.72
C GLY A 112 -38.27 -18.25 12.08
N ASP A 113 -39.16 -18.12 11.07
CA ASP A 113 -40.57 -17.87 11.23
C ASP A 113 -41.27 -19.23 11.39
N GLU A 114 -41.66 -19.57 12.58
CA GLU A 114 -42.57 -20.72 12.80
C GLU A 114 -43.99 -20.37 12.34
N GLN A 115 -44.20 -20.15 11.05
CA GLN A 115 -45.51 -19.96 10.44
C GLN A 115 -46.20 -21.31 10.16
N SER A 116 -45.90 -22.35 10.93
CA SER A 116 -46.59 -23.60 10.78
C SER A 116 -47.98 -23.51 11.46
N ILE A 117 -49.03 -23.69 10.66
CA ILE A 117 -50.43 -23.61 11.03
C ILE A 117 -50.81 -24.66 12.12
N GLU A 118 -49.90 -25.57 12.44
CA GLU A 118 -50.17 -26.71 13.34
C GLU A 118 -49.78 -26.48 14.81
N GLN A 119 -49.03 -25.40 15.14
CA GLN A 119 -48.65 -25.13 16.54
C GLN A 119 -49.50 -24.01 17.15
N SER A 120 -50.27 -24.36 18.16
CA SER A 120 -51.20 -23.49 18.90
C SER A 120 -50.53 -22.48 19.85
N LEU A 121 -49.18 -22.45 19.91
CA LEU A 121 -48.44 -21.48 20.68
C LEU A 121 -48.18 -20.24 19.81
N SER A 122 -48.31 -19.03 20.37
CA SER A 122 -47.94 -17.81 19.65
C SER A 122 -46.46 -17.85 19.30
N THR A 123 -46.08 -17.28 18.16
CA THR A 123 -44.67 -17.15 17.68
C THR A 123 -43.75 -16.65 18.80
N PHE A 124 -44.21 -15.68 19.59
CA PHE A 124 -43.47 -15.15 20.75
C PHE A 124 -43.15 -16.23 21.80
N SER A 125 -44.13 -17.11 22.13
CA SER A 125 -43.93 -18.16 23.15
C SER A 125 -42.88 -19.18 22.71
N SER A 126 -42.87 -19.57 21.43
CA SER A 126 -41.89 -20.51 20.89
C SER A 126 -40.47 -19.94 20.97
N HIS A 127 -40.26 -18.68 20.54
CA HIS A 127 -39.00 -18.00 20.68
C HIS A 127 -38.53 -17.87 22.13
N MET A 128 -39.46 -17.57 23.07
CA MET A 128 -39.10 -17.45 24.48
C MET A 128 -38.69 -18.77 25.10
N ILE A 129 -39.28 -19.91 24.72
CA ILE A 129 -38.87 -21.25 25.17
C ILE A 129 -37.40 -21.49 24.74
N ASN A 130 -37.09 -21.23 23.48
CA ASN A 130 -35.72 -21.38 22.98
C ASN A 130 -34.72 -20.44 23.70
N VAL A 131 -35.08 -19.18 23.88
CA VAL A 131 -34.26 -18.20 24.61
C VAL A 131 -34.04 -18.64 26.06
N VAL A 132 -35.04 -19.17 26.75
CA VAL A 132 -34.91 -19.70 28.12
C VAL A 132 -33.92 -20.86 28.15
N ASP A 133 -34.01 -21.79 27.20
CA ASP A 133 -33.08 -22.91 27.10
C ASP A 133 -31.63 -22.41 26.85
N ILE A 134 -31.44 -21.45 25.94
CA ILE A 134 -30.17 -20.81 25.68
C ILE A 134 -29.61 -20.20 26.97
N LEU A 135 -30.40 -19.38 27.67
CA LEU A 135 -29.94 -18.67 28.88
C LEU A 135 -29.56 -19.60 30.03
N ASN A 136 -30.17 -20.79 30.10
CA ASN A 136 -29.87 -21.82 31.11
C ASN A 136 -28.58 -22.59 30.80
N ASN A 137 -28.19 -22.73 29.53
CA ASN A 137 -27.12 -23.61 29.09
C ASN A 137 -25.91 -22.87 28.50
N VAL A 138 -25.99 -21.54 28.23
CA VAL A 138 -24.96 -20.75 27.61
C VAL A 138 -23.70 -20.65 28.48
N THR A 139 -22.53 -20.82 27.86
CA THR A 139 -21.22 -20.64 28.48
C THR A 139 -20.47 -19.47 27.80
N MET A 140 -19.35 -19.07 28.38
CA MET A 140 -18.48 -18.04 27.76
C MET A 140 -17.99 -18.46 26.35
N ASN A 141 -17.81 -19.77 26.14
CA ASN A 141 -17.38 -20.35 24.86
C ASN A 141 -18.53 -20.65 23.89
N SER A 142 -19.71 -20.10 24.11
CA SER A 142 -20.86 -20.31 23.23
C SER A 142 -20.98 -19.20 22.18
N LEU A 143 -21.53 -19.55 21.01
CA LEU A 143 -22.06 -18.62 20.03
C LEU A 143 -23.58 -18.58 20.11
N VAL A 144 -24.17 -17.42 20.27
CA VAL A 144 -25.62 -17.21 20.35
C VAL A 144 -26.08 -16.36 19.16
N LEU A 145 -27.02 -16.90 18.38
CA LEU A 145 -27.60 -16.29 17.18
C LEU A 145 -29.09 -16.14 17.36
N VAL A 146 -29.60 -14.92 17.47
CA VAL A 146 -31.03 -14.68 17.69
C VAL A 146 -31.58 -13.75 16.63
N ASP A 147 -32.60 -14.19 15.93
CA ASP A 147 -33.28 -13.38 14.91
C ASP A 147 -34.55 -12.75 15.50
N GLU A 148 -34.80 -11.49 15.16
CA GLU A 148 -35.94 -10.68 15.59
C GLU A 148 -36.23 -10.72 17.11
N LEU A 149 -35.17 -10.58 17.93
CA LEU A 149 -35.27 -10.70 19.39
C LEU A 149 -36.32 -9.75 19.97
N GLY A 150 -37.30 -10.34 20.70
CA GLY A 150 -38.39 -9.64 21.36
C GLY A 150 -39.60 -9.37 20.45
N SER A 151 -39.62 -9.83 19.22
CA SER A 151 -40.76 -9.68 18.30
C SER A 151 -41.95 -10.54 18.73
N GLY A 152 -43.14 -10.21 18.21
CA GLY A 152 -44.37 -11.02 18.43
C GLY A 152 -45.15 -10.68 19.69
N THR A 153 -44.76 -9.63 20.44
CA THR A 153 -45.50 -9.11 21.62
C THR A 153 -45.63 -7.58 21.54
N ASP A 154 -46.14 -6.95 22.61
CA ASP A 154 -46.14 -5.49 22.72
C ASP A 154 -44.74 -4.91 22.50
N PRO A 155 -44.56 -3.90 21.65
CA PRO A 155 -43.22 -3.36 21.29
C PRO A 155 -42.40 -2.86 22.49
N ILE A 156 -43.06 -2.28 23.50
CA ILE A 156 -42.36 -1.74 24.67
C ILE A 156 -41.88 -2.90 25.57
N GLU A 157 -42.74 -3.90 25.80
CA GLU A 157 -42.37 -5.08 26.57
C GLU A 157 -41.30 -5.91 25.83
N GLY A 158 -41.48 -6.12 24.52
CA GLY A 158 -40.54 -6.84 23.67
C GLY A 158 -39.14 -6.19 23.67
N ALA A 159 -39.06 -4.88 23.52
CA ALA A 159 -37.80 -4.16 23.57
C ALA A 159 -37.11 -4.22 24.95
N ALA A 160 -37.90 -4.14 26.05
CA ALA A 160 -37.37 -4.27 27.41
C ALA A 160 -36.83 -5.69 27.70
N LEU A 161 -37.58 -6.73 27.30
CA LEU A 161 -37.14 -8.13 27.40
C LEU A 161 -35.89 -8.40 26.58
N ALA A 162 -35.87 -7.96 25.32
CA ALA A 162 -34.73 -8.13 24.44
C ALA A 162 -33.45 -7.48 25.03
N ARG A 163 -33.57 -6.26 25.58
CA ARG A 163 -32.46 -5.61 26.27
C ARG A 163 -31.97 -6.40 27.47
N ALA A 164 -32.88 -6.90 28.33
CA ALA A 164 -32.52 -7.68 29.51
C ALA A 164 -31.81 -8.99 29.14
N ILE A 165 -32.28 -9.66 28.08
CA ILE A 165 -31.66 -10.88 27.53
C ILE A 165 -30.25 -10.59 27.04
N LEU A 166 -30.07 -9.54 26.25
CA LEU A 166 -28.74 -9.14 25.74
C LEU A 166 -27.79 -8.74 26.87
N GLU A 167 -28.26 -8.02 27.90
CA GLU A 167 -27.47 -7.70 29.08
C GLU A 167 -27.02 -8.98 29.82
N LYS A 168 -27.88 -9.97 29.93
CA LYS A 168 -27.55 -11.26 30.54
C LYS A 168 -26.49 -12.02 29.71
N LEU A 169 -26.66 -12.13 28.39
CA LEU A 169 -25.70 -12.77 27.50
C LEU A 169 -24.35 -12.04 27.51
N TYR A 170 -24.36 -10.71 27.48
CA TYR A 170 -23.17 -9.89 27.67
C TYR A 170 -22.45 -10.19 28.99
N GLY A 171 -23.20 -10.32 30.09
CA GLY A 171 -22.68 -10.69 31.41
C GLY A 171 -22.02 -12.06 31.48
N VAL A 172 -22.48 -13.02 30.67
CA VAL A 172 -21.86 -14.36 30.50
C VAL A 172 -20.54 -14.25 29.72
N GLY A 173 -20.43 -13.26 28.80
CA GLY A 173 -19.24 -13.07 27.96
C GLY A 173 -19.22 -13.89 26.68
N CYS A 174 -20.32 -14.57 26.32
CA CYS A 174 -20.45 -15.33 25.08
C CYS A 174 -20.50 -14.38 23.85
N LEU A 175 -20.15 -14.92 22.68
CA LEU A 175 -20.34 -14.18 21.43
C LEU A 175 -21.81 -14.23 21.03
N THR A 176 -22.42 -13.06 20.87
CA THR A 176 -23.84 -12.93 20.56
C THR A 176 -24.04 -12.06 19.33
N ILE A 177 -24.84 -12.57 18.37
CA ILE A 177 -25.32 -11.77 17.24
C ILE A 177 -26.83 -11.81 17.25
N ALA A 178 -27.45 -10.64 17.40
CA ALA A 178 -28.90 -10.53 17.44
C ALA A 178 -29.39 -9.58 16.35
N THR A 179 -30.56 -9.87 15.77
CA THR A 179 -31.24 -8.92 14.90
C THR A 179 -32.44 -8.32 15.60
N THR A 180 -32.78 -7.10 15.25
CA THR A 180 -33.95 -6.42 15.80
C THR A 180 -34.38 -5.25 14.90
N HIS A 181 -35.60 -4.79 15.13
CA HIS A 181 -36.15 -3.56 14.57
C HIS A 181 -36.41 -2.48 15.65
N TYR A 182 -36.14 -2.76 16.93
CA TYR A 182 -36.37 -1.82 18.03
C TYR A 182 -35.29 -0.72 18.12
N SER A 183 -35.72 0.53 18.19
CA SER A 183 -34.82 1.72 18.31
C SER A 183 -34.10 1.76 19.67
N GLU A 184 -34.75 1.24 20.73
CA GLU A 184 -34.20 1.15 22.08
C GLU A 184 -32.90 0.33 22.11
N LEU A 185 -32.85 -0.76 21.32
CA LEU A 185 -31.66 -1.61 21.24
C LEU A 185 -30.52 -0.97 20.43
N LYS A 186 -30.84 -0.09 19.46
CA LYS A 186 -29.82 0.76 18.80
C LYS A 186 -29.16 1.69 19.82
N THR A 187 -29.96 2.33 20.65
CA THR A 187 -29.49 3.23 21.72
C THR A 187 -28.68 2.46 22.76
N PHE A 188 -29.12 1.28 23.16
CA PHE A 188 -28.41 0.40 24.08
C PHE A 188 -26.99 0.08 23.57
N ALA A 189 -26.84 -0.29 22.30
CA ALA A 189 -25.54 -0.58 21.71
C ALA A 189 -24.61 0.64 21.62
N ILE A 190 -25.15 1.86 21.47
CA ILE A 190 -24.34 3.09 21.50
C ILE A 190 -23.84 3.40 22.92
N GLN A 191 -24.64 3.13 23.94
CA GLN A 191 -24.35 3.48 25.33
C GLN A 191 -23.48 2.43 26.05
N LYS A 192 -23.51 1.18 25.62
CA LYS A 192 -22.88 0.06 26.32
C LYS A 192 -21.57 -0.33 25.65
N ASN A 193 -20.45 -0.13 26.33
CA ASN A 193 -19.17 -0.66 25.88
C ASN A 193 -19.23 -2.21 25.78
N GLY A 194 -18.69 -2.76 24.67
CA GLY A 194 -18.71 -4.21 24.41
C GLY A 194 -19.98 -4.71 23.69
N VAL A 195 -20.88 -3.78 23.33
CA VAL A 195 -22.01 -4.00 22.42
C VAL A 195 -21.85 -3.09 21.22
N GLU A 196 -22.03 -3.59 20.02
CA GLU A 196 -21.88 -2.83 18.79
C GLU A 196 -23.11 -2.92 17.90
N ASN A 197 -23.41 -1.84 17.18
CA ASN A 197 -24.46 -1.81 16.17
C ASN A 197 -23.94 -2.29 14.82
N ALA A 198 -24.79 -2.90 14.05
CA ALA A 198 -24.62 -3.09 12.63
C ALA A 198 -25.93 -2.81 11.88
N SER A 199 -25.80 -2.46 10.60
CA SER A 199 -26.97 -2.29 9.74
C SER A 199 -26.79 -3.02 8.41
N CYS A 200 -27.90 -3.51 7.86
CA CYS A 200 -27.95 -3.93 6.47
C CYS A 200 -28.25 -2.70 5.61
N GLU A 201 -27.35 -2.39 4.69
CA GLU A 201 -27.49 -1.25 3.80
C GLU A 201 -28.70 -1.39 2.89
N PHE A 202 -29.50 -0.35 2.77
CA PHE A 202 -30.67 -0.28 1.91
C PHE A 202 -30.59 0.94 1.00
N ASP A 203 -30.71 0.72 -0.29
CA ASP A 203 -30.74 1.80 -1.27
C ASP A 203 -32.16 2.36 -1.41
N VAL A 204 -32.34 3.55 -0.88
CA VAL A 204 -33.63 4.26 -0.91
C VAL A 204 -33.97 4.75 -2.34
N GLU A 205 -32.97 4.93 -3.22
CA GLU A 205 -33.23 5.37 -4.59
C GLU A 205 -33.80 4.26 -5.46
N SER A 206 -33.23 3.07 -5.39
CA SER A 206 -33.70 1.90 -6.13
C SER A 206 -34.78 1.10 -5.41
N LEU A 207 -35.07 1.37 -4.13
CA LEU A 207 -35.89 0.57 -3.21
C LEU A 207 -35.43 -0.89 -3.12
N ARG A 208 -34.14 -1.12 -3.21
CA ARG A 208 -33.55 -2.46 -3.16
C ARG A 208 -32.55 -2.59 -2.03
N PRO A 209 -32.52 -3.74 -1.36
CA PRO A 209 -31.43 -4.03 -0.42
C PRO A 209 -30.12 -4.20 -1.21
N THR A 210 -29.03 -3.64 -0.69
CA THR A 210 -27.69 -3.91 -1.21
C THR A 210 -27.08 -5.16 -0.62
N TYR A 211 -27.68 -5.71 0.43
CA TYR A 211 -27.23 -6.87 1.23
C TYR A 211 -25.84 -6.69 1.89
N LYS A 212 -25.30 -5.48 1.89
CA LYS A 212 -24.04 -5.19 2.56
C LYS A 212 -24.26 -4.95 4.04
N LEU A 213 -23.37 -5.51 4.89
CA LEU A 213 -23.39 -5.31 6.33
C LEU A 213 -22.42 -4.19 6.72
N LEU A 214 -22.89 -3.21 7.48
CA LEU A 214 -22.14 -2.06 7.96
C LEU A 214 -22.02 -2.14 9.49
N ILE A 215 -20.90 -2.62 10.02
CA ILE A 215 -20.66 -2.72 11.46
C ILE A 215 -20.25 -1.35 12.01
N GLY A 216 -20.75 -1.01 13.21
CA GLY A 216 -20.55 0.27 13.86
C GLY A 216 -21.48 1.37 13.35
N VAL A 217 -22.52 1.02 12.58
CA VAL A 217 -23.56 1.95 12.13
C VAL A 217 -24.90 1.35 12.47
N PRO A 218 -25.71 1.98 13.33
CA PRO A 218 -27.10 1.59 13.51
C PRO A 218 -27.92 1.89 12.25
N GLY A 219 -28.82 0.98 11.90
CA GLY A 219 -29.68 1.16 10.73
C GLY A 219 -30.72 2.23 10.93
N ARG A 220 -30.95 3.02 9.89
CA ARG A 220 -32.01 4.03 9.85
C ARG A 220 -33.35 3.41 9.48
N SER A 221 -34.42 3.96 10.03
CA SER A 221 -35.77 3.66 9.57
C SER A 221 -36.06 4.42 8.27
N ASN A 222 -36.43 3.70 7.21
CA ASN A 222 -36.72 4.28 5.89
C ASN A 222 -38.20 4.20 5.51
N ALA A 223 -39.10 3.92 6.49
CA ALA A 223 -40.51 3.68 6.21
C ALA A 223 -41.17 4.82 5.43
N PHE A 224 -40.98 6.07 5.83
CA PHE A 224 -41.56 7.22 5.15
C PHE A 224 -41.00 7.40 3.73
N ALA A 225 -39.69 7.27 3.56
CA ALA A 225 -39.06 7.38 2.24
C ALA A 225 -39.55 6.29 1.28
N ILE A 226 -39.68 5.05 1.80
CA ILE A 226 -40.21 3.91 1.04
C ILE A 226 -41.68 4.15 0.68
N SER A 227 -42.52 4.55 1.65
CA SER A 227 -43.95 4.81 1.45
C SER A 227 -44.17 5.93 0.42
N LYS A 228 -43.41 7.00 0.47
CA LYS A 228 -43.44 8.09 -0.52
C LYS A 228 -43.17 7.59 -1.95
N LYS A 229 -42.15 6.75 -2.10
CA LYS A 229 -41.80 6.18 -3.42
C LYS A 229 -42.82 5.15 -3.92
N LEU A 230 -43.50 4.46 -3.01
CA LEU A 230 -44.59 3.55 -3.36
C LEU A 230 -45.90 4.29 -3.70
N GLY A 231 -45.94 5.62 -3.58
CA GLY A 231 -47.05 6.44 -4.01
C GLY A 231 -47.99 6.92 -2.88
N LEU A 232 -47.57 6.77 -1.61
CA LEU A 232 -48.32 7.37 -0.50
C LEU A 232 -48.20 8.90 -0.59
N SER A 233 -49.36 9.61 -0.44
CA SER A 233 -49.36 11.07 -0.57
C SER A 233 -48.52 11.76 0.49
N GLU A 234 -47.89 12.87 0.13
CA GLU A 234 -47.08 13.67 1.06
C GLU A 234 -47.91 14.21 2.24
N GLU A 235 -49.21 14.46 2.03
CA GLU A 235 -50.11 14.87 3.10
C GLU A 235 -50.19 13.84 4.21
N ILE A 236 -50.36 12.54 3.87
CA ILE A 236 -50.42 11.45 4.85
C ILE A 236 -49.09 11.28 5.56
N ILE A 237 -47.96 11.39 4.81
CA ILE A 237 -46.62 11.26 5.38
C ILE A 237 -46.34 12.42 6.37
N ASN A 238 -46.69 13.64 5.99
CA ASN A 238 -46.54 14.81 6.84
C ASN A 238 -47.43 14.73 8.10
N GLU A 239 -48.63 14.20 7.97
CA GLU A 239 -49.48 13.96 9.11
C GLU A 239 -48.92 12.87 10.04
N ALA A 240 -48.48 11.76 9.48
CA ALA A 240 -47.82 10.69 10.25
C ALA A 240 -46.57 11.17 10.98
N SER A 241 -45.80 12.06 10.37
CA SER A 241 -44.59 12.66 11.01
C SER A 241 -44.89 13.42 12.28
N LYS A 242 -46.08 14.04 12.40
CA LYS A 242 -46.49 14.79 13.61
C LYS A 242 -46.73 13.89 14.81
N TYR A 243 -47.01 12.58 14.59
CA TYR A 243 -47.21 11.62 15.68
C TYR A 243 -45.88 11.03 16.20
N LEU A 244 -44.74 11.29 15.55
CA LEU A 244 -43.42 10.95 16.08
C LEU A 244 -42.97 11.94 17.14
N LYS A 245 -42.29 11.41 18.16
CA LYS A 245 -41.63 12.27 19.15
C LYS A 245 -40.47 13.02 18.52
N GLU A 246 -40.28 14.29 18.85
CA GLU A 246 -39.17 15.10 18.32
C GLU A 246 -37.80 14.50 18.60
N GLU A 247 -37.63 13.82 19.74
CA GLU A 247 -36.39 13.13 20.12
C GLU A 247 -36.05 11.99 19.18
N ASP A 248 -37.05 11.19 18.78
CA ASP A 248 -36.89 10.07 17.84
C ASP A 248 -36.52 10.58 16.45
N VAL A 249 -37.14 11.67 16.00
CA VAL A 249 -36.84 12.28 14.70
C VAL A 249 -35.39 12.79 14.67
N ARG A 250 -34.98 13.54 15.71
CA ARG A 250 -33.59 14.05 15.81
C ARG A 250 -32.56 12.91 15.86
N PHE A 251 -32.88 11.83 16.60
CA PHE A 251 -32.02 10.65 16.68
C PHE A 251 -31.85 9.98 15.32
N GLU A 252 -32.95 9.74 14.58
CA GLU A 252 -32.91 9.16 13.23
C GLU A 252 -32.16 10.05 12.22
N ASP A 253 -32.23 11.37 12.34
CA ASP A 253 -31.46 12.32 11.51
C ASP A 253 -29.96 12.22 11.77
N VAL A 254 -29.55 12.12 13.05
CA VAL A 254 -28.14 11.90 13.40
C VAL A 254 -27.64 10.58 12.87
N LEU A 255 -28.42 9.51 13.02
CA LEU A 255 -28.09 8.21 12.44
C LEU A 255 -27.92 8.27 10.93
N GLY A 256 -28.80 8.99 10.23
CA GLY A 256 -28.72 9.18 8.77
C GLY A 256 -27.43 9.87 8.33
N ASN A 257 -26.94 10.84 9.11
CA ASN A 257 -25.68 11.51 8.84
C ASN A 257 -24.49 10.57 9.07
N ILE A 258 -24.48 9.82 10.17
CA ILE A 258 -23.44 8.83 10.49
C ILE A 258 -23.36 7.74 9.38
N GLU A 259 -24.51 7.24 8.95
CA GLU A 259 -24.57 6.24 7.87
C GLU A 259 -23.98 6.79 6.55
N ARG A 260 -24.37 8.02 6.19
CA ARG A 260 -23.84 8.70 4.99
C ARG A 260 -22.32 8.89 5.05
N ASP A 261 -21.83 9.40 6.18
CA ASP A 261 -20.39 9.68 6.35
C ASP A 261 -19.58 8.38 6.30
N LYS A 262 -20.05 7.29 6.94
CA LYS A 262 -19.39 5.99 6.88
C LYS A 262 -19.44 5.38 5.48
N ARG A 263 -20.54 5.54 4.75
CA ARG A 263 -20.62 5.10 3.35
C ARG A 263 -19.59 5.82 2.50
N LEU A 264 -19.52 7.15 2.59
CA LEU A 264 -18.52 7.95 1.86
C LEU A 264 -17.09 7.55 2.24
N ALA A 265 -16.81 7.37 3.52
CA ALA A 265 -15.50 6.92 3.99
C ALA A 265 -15.12 5.53 3.44
N ARG A 266 -16.10 4.62 3.35
CA ARG A 266 -15.88 3.29 2.76
C ARG A 266 -15.60 3.38 1.26
N GLU A 267 -16.40 4.13 0.51
CA GLU A 267 -16.20 4.35 -0.93
C GLU A 267 -14.81 4.95 -1.22
N GLN A 268 -14.40 5.94 -0.43
CA GLN A 268 -13.06 6.53 -0.53
C GLN A 268 -11.94 5.54 -0.21
N LYS A 269 -12.14 4.68 0.79
CA LYS A 269 -11.17 3.63 1.12
C LYS A 269 -11.06 2.59 0.00
N GLU A 270 -12.18 2.11 -0.53
CA GLU A 270 -12.20 1.16 -1.65
C GLU A 270 -11.51 1.73 -2.90
N GLU A 271 -11.71 3.01 -3.19
CA GLU A 271 -11.04 3.69 -4.30
C GLU A 271 -9.54 3.88 -4.03
N ALA A 272 -9.16 4.26 -2.81
CA ALA A 272 -7.75 4.34 -2.41
C ALA A 272 -7.04 2.99 -2.53
N ASP A 273 -7.68 1.90 -2.11
CA ASP A 273 -7.15 0.55 -2.23
C ASP A 273 -7.00 0.13 -3.71
N ARG A 274 -7.94 0.48 -4.58
CA ARG A 274 -7.82 0.25 -6.04
C ARG A 274 -6.64 1.01 -6.64
N ILE A 275 -6.49 2.29 -6.30
CA ILE A 275 -5.37 3.10 -6.76
C ILE A 275 -4.04 2.54 -6.26
N LEU A 276 -3.97 2.13 -4.99
CA LEU A 276 -2.77 1.55 -4.40
C LEU A 276 -2.36 0.25 -5.11
N ASN A 277 -3.32 -0.64 -5.37
CA ASN A 277 -3.06 -1.90 -6.06
C ASN A 277 -2.64 -1.66 -7.52
N ALA A 278 -3.27 -0.72 -8.21
CA ALA A 278 -2.86 -0.33 -9.56
C ALA A 278 -1.45 0.30 -9.58
N ALA A 279 -1.10 1.09 -8.57
CA ALA A 279 0.23 1.67 -8.43
C ALA A 279 1.30 0.60 -8.15
N LYS A 280 1.01 -0.37 -7.28
CA LYS A 280 1.91 -1.52 -7.02
C LYS A 280 2.18 -2.32 -8.29
N ALA A 281 1.13 -2.69 -9.03
CA ALA A 281 1.27 -3.43 -10.29
C ALA A 281 2.06 -2.65 -11.37
N LYS A 282 1.91 -1.31 -11.41
CA LYS A 282 2.72 -0.47 -12.30
C LYS A 282 4.18 -0.42 -11.86
N LYS A 283 4.44 -0.34 -10.55
CA LYS A 283 5.80 -0.33 -10.01
C LYS A 283 6.53 -1.63 -10.37
N GLU A 284 5.92 -2.78 -10.15
CA GLU A 284 6.49 -4.08 -10.52
C GLU A 284 6.89 -4.15 -12.01
N LYS A 285 6.01 -3.66 -12.90
CA LYS A 285 6.32 -3.60 -14.34
C LYS A 285 7.49 -2.66 -14.67
N VAL A 286 7.62 -1.54 -13.94
CA VAL A 286 8.74 -0.60 -14.11
C VAL A 286 10.04 -1.25 -13.62
N ASP A 287 10.02 -1.90 -12.46
CA ASP A 287 11.18 -2.57 -11.87
C ASP A 287 11.68 -3.71 -12.80
N GLU A 288 10.76 -4.50 -13.37
CA GLU A 288 11.10 -5.52 -14.37
C GLU A 288 11.69 -4.93 -15.66
N ALA A 289 11.14 -3.82 -16.14
CA ALA A 289 11.64 -3.14 -17.34
C ALA A 289 13.04 -2.56 -17.11
N GLU A 290 13.29 -2.00 -15.93
CA GLU A 290 14.60 -1.47 -15.53
C GLU A 290 15.64 -2.59 -15.42
N GLU A 291 15.28 -3.73 -14.84
CA GLU A 291 16.17 -4.89 -14.77
C GLU A 291 16.55 -5.40 -16.17
N LYS A 292 15.56 -5.51 -17.08
CA LYS A 292 15.80 -5.91 -18.48
C LYS A 292 16.70 -4.90 -19.21
N LEU A 293 16.50 -3.61 -18.96
CA LEU A 293 17.32 -2.55 -19.55
C LEU A 293 18.76 -2.60 -19.05
N ASN A 294 18.95 -2.81 -17.75
CA ASN A 294 20.26 -2.94 -17.14
C ASN A 294 21.02 -4.19 -17.64
N LYS A 295 20.34 -5.33 -17.83
CA LYS A 295 20.92 -6.52 -18.44
C LYS A 295 21.40 -6.23 -19.86
N LYS A 296 20.55 -5.64 -20.71
CA LYS A 296 20.92 -5.28 -22.09
C LYS A 296 22.07 -4.26 -22.14
N LYS A 297 22.08 -3.26 -21.25
CA LYS A 297 23.17 -2.28 -21.14
C LYS A 297 24.49 -2.97 -20.82
N ASN A 298 24.48 -3.90 -19.86
CA ASN A 298 25.69 -4.66 -19.48
C ASN A 298 26.19 -5.56 -20.62
N GLU A 299 25.29 -6.22 -21.35
CA GLU A 299 25.64 -7.04 -22.52
C GLU A 299 26.29 -6.19 -23.62
N ILE A 300 25.72 -5.03 -23.93
CA ILE A 300 26.28 -4.09 -24.92
C ILE A 300 27.67 -3.60 -24.48
N LEU A 301 27.83 -3.22 -23.19
CA LEU A 301 29.11 -2.79 -22.66
C LEU A 301 30.18 -3.89 -22.68
N GLN A 302 29.79 -5.13 -22.38
CA GLN A 302 30.69 -6.27 -22.45
C GLN A 302 31.12 -6.56 -23.89
N LYS A 303 30.16 -6.47 -24.83
CA LYS A 303 30.42 -6.65 -26.26
C LYS A 303 31.38 -5.59 -26.81
N ALA A 304 31.12 -4.33 -26.48
CA ALA A 304 31.99 -3.22 -26.87
C ALA A 304 33.41 -3.33 -26.27
N LYS A 305 33.52 -3.76 -25.00
CA LYS A 305 34.83 -4.01 -24.37
C LYS A 305 35.59 -5.15 -25.03
N LYS A 306 34.89 -6.22 -25.46
CA LYS A 306 35.49 -7.34 -26.17
C LYS A 306 36.00 -6.89 -27.55
N GLU A 307 35.17 -6.22 -28.32
CA GLU A 307 35.53 -5.68 -29.64
C GLU A 307 36.73 -4.71 -29.56
N ALA A 308 36.74 -3.82 -28.55
CA ALA A 308 37.88 -2.91 -28.33
C ALA A 308 39.16 -3.68 -27.95
N ARG A 309 39.08 -4.74 -27.17
CA ARG A 309 40.24 -5.59 -26.82
C ARG A 309 40.77 -6.33 -28.03
N ASP A 310 39.87 -6.95 -28.83
CA ASP A 310 40.25 -7.69 -30.01
C ASP A 310 40.97 -6.72 -31.02
N LEU A 311 40.43 -5.53 -31.21
CA LEU A 311 41.07 -4.46 -32.04
C LEU A 311 42.43 -4.05 -31.54
N LEU A 312 42.65 -3.94 -30.23
CA LEU A 312 43.95 -3.61 -29.63
C LEU A 312 44.95 -4.75 -29.82
N MET A 313 44.51 -6.00 -29.74
CA MET A 313 45.37 -7.16 -29.97
C MET A 313 45.84 -7.23 -31.44
N ASP A 314 44.91 -7.05 -32.40
CA ASP A 314 45.23 -7.02 -33.83
C ASP A 314 46.23 -5.87 -34.14
N THR A 315 46.03 -4.69 -33.52
CA THR A 315 46.94 -3.57 -33.69
C THR A 315 48.34 -3.81 -33.09
N GLU A 316 48.41 -4.56 -31.97
CA GLU A 316 49.68 -4.96 -31.35
C GLU A 316 50.43 -5.97 -32.21
N GLU A 317 49.75 -6.94 -32.83
CA GLU A 317 50.34 -7.89 -33.75
C GLU A 317 50.91 -7.18 -34.99
N GLU A 318 50.12 -6.29 -35.62
CA GLU A 318 50.61 -5.48 -36.77
C GLU A 318 51.84 -4.62 -36.40
N ALA A 319 51.82 -3.98 -35.23
CA ALA A 319 52.95 -3.21 -34.76
C ALA A 319 54.20 -4.07 -34.54
N ASN A 320 54.03 -5.26 -33.98
CA ASN A 320 55.14 -6.22 -33.77
C ASN A 320 55.71 -6.75 -35.08
N GLU A 321 54.88 -7.01 -36.11
CA GLU A 321 55.36 -7.36 -37.44
C GLU A 321 56.19 -6.23 -38.08
N ILE A 322 55.72 -4.99 -38.01
CA ILE A 322 56.43 -3.84 -38.51
C ILE A 322 57.75 -3.62 -37.77
N ILE A 323 57.80 -3.83 -36.45
CA ILE A 323 59.04 -3.75 -35.65
C ILE A 323 60.04 -4.87 -36.09
N LYS A 324 59.56 -6.08 -36.34
CA LYS A 324 60.40 -7.21 -36.88
C LYS A 324 60.96 -6.85 -38.24
N GLU A 325 60.16 -6.32 -39.16
CA GLU A 325 60.63 -5.86 -40.46
C GLU A 325 61.72 -4.77 -40.35
N LEU A 326 61.51 -3.77 -39.48
CA LEU A 326 62.47 -2.69 -39.20
C LEU A 326 63.77 -3.21 -38.55
N THR A 327 63.67 -4.21 -37.69
CA THR A 327 64.85 -4.85 -37.04
C THR A 327 65.68 -5.65 -38.02
N ASN A 328 65.04 -6.38 -38.90
CA ASN A 328 65.70 -7.13 -39.96
C ASN A 328 66.40 -6.19 -40.98
N LEU A 329 65.91 -4.97 -41.18
CA LEU A 329 66.51 -3.94 -42.01
C LEU A 329 67.75 -3.29 -41.39
N LYS A 330 67.98 -3.37 -40.08
CA LYS A 330 69.16 -2.85 -39.37
C LYS A 330 70.48 -3.55 -39.76
N HIS A 331 70.43 -4.75 -40.32
CA HIS A 331 71.60 -5.55 -40.65
C HIS A 331 72.11 -5.44 -42.11
N SER A 332 71.48 -4.62 -42.95
CA SER A 332 71.95 -4.36 -44.34
C SER A 332 72.35 -2.90 -44.57
N LYS A 333 73.50 -2.70 -45.36
CA LYS A 333 74.14 -1.36 -45.59
C LYS A 333 73.62 -0.70 -46.88
N ASP A 334 72.32 -0.46 -47.06
CA ASP A 334 71.84 0.16 -48.31
C ASP A 334 70.89 1.34 -48.12
N LYS A 335 70.96 2.28 -49.08
CA LYS A 335 70.14 3.51 -49.10
C LYS A 335 68.61 3.32 -49.21
N ASP A 336 68.19 2.15 -49.53
CA ASP A 336 66.76 1.82 -49.63
C ASP A 336 66.02 1.69 -48.26
N LYS A 337 66.78 1.74 -47.16
CA LYS A 337 66.27 1.63 -45.80
C LYS A 337 65.38 2.76 -45.38
N PHE A 338 65.71 3.99 -45.77
CA PHE A 338 64.92 5.16 -45.40
C PHE A 338 63.54 5.14 -46.06
N LYS A 339 63.47 4.63 -47.31
CA LYS A 339 62.24 4.55 -48.08
C LYS A 339 61.30 3.53 -47.50
N LYS A 340 61.81 2.34 -47.10
CA LYS A 340 61.00 1.29 -46.46
C LYS A 340 60.54 1.66 -45.05
N ALA A 341 61.32 2.37 -44.25
CA ALA A 341 60.95 2.89 -42.96
C ALA A 341 59.87 3.98 -43.06
N GLU A 342 59.92 4.78 -44.11
CA GLU A 342 58.93 5.82 -44.37
C GLU A 342 57.60 5.23 -44.89
N GLU A 343 57.68 4.16 -45.70
CA GLU A 343 56.50 3.39 -46.15
C GLU A 343 55.82 2.64 -44.98
N ALA A 344 56.57 2.04 -44.04
CA ALA A 344 56.05 1.41 -42.83
C ALA A 344 55.39 2.46 -41.91
N ARG A 345 55.99 3.65 -41.72
CA ARG A 345 55.42 4.74 -40.99
C ARG A 345 54.14 5.28 -41.64
N GLY A 346 54.10 5.31 -42.97
CA GLY A 346 52.91 5.66 -43.76
C GLY A 346 51.77 4.64 -43.57
N LYS A 347 52.04 3.35 -43.51
CA LYS A 347 51.05 2.30 -43.26
C LYS A 347 50.42 2.45 -41.84
N ILE A 348 51.25 2.62 -40.80
CA ILE A 348 50.77 2.87 -39.43
C ILE A 348 49.86 4.10 -39.38
N LYS A 349 50.27 5.19 -40.04
CA LYS A 349 49.51 6.45 -40.05
C LYS A 349 48.19 6.33 -40.81
N ASN A 350 48.15 5.55 -41.86
CA ASN A 350 46.91 5.28 -42.60
C ASN A 350 45.99 4.34 -41.84
N ASN A 351 46.49 3.32 -41.15
CA ASN A 351 45.66 2.41 -40.32
C ASN A 351 45.06 3.18 -39.12
N ILE A 352 45.84 4.05 -38.45
CA ILE A 352 45.33 4.95 -37.40
C ILE A 352 44.25 5.90 -37.96
N PHE A 353 44.42 6.39 -39.17
CA PHE A 353 43.46 7.29 -39.82
C PHE A 353 42.18 6.56 -40.25
N GLU A 354 42.27 5.32 -40.74
CA GLU A 354 41.10 4.47 -41.03
C GLU A 354 40.34 4.09 -39.77
N MET A 355 41.04 3.68 -38.70
CA MET A 355 40.42 3.43 -37.39
C MET A 355 39.70 4.65 -36.80
N GLN A 356 40.26 5.84 -36.97
CA GLN A 356 39.62 7.09 -36.56
C GLN A 356 38.38 7.41 -37.41
N LYS A 357 38.28 6.92 -38.62
CA LYS A 357 37.14 7.14 -39.53
C LYS A 357 35.95 6.25 -39.15
N ASP A 358 36.21 5.01 -38.71
CA ASP A 358 35.17 4.06 -38.26
C ASP A 358 34.63 4.38 -36.84
N LEU A 359 35.40 5.13 -36.02
CA LEU A 359 34.99 5.64 -34.73
C LEU A 359 34.08 6.90 -34.80
N VAL A 360 33.91 7.47 -35.98
CA VAL A 360 32.98 8.59 -36.19
C VAL A 360 31.60 8.04 -36.46
N MET A 361 30.79 7.85 -35.40
CA MET A 361 29.36 7.66 -35.54
C MET A 361 28.75 8.72 -36.47
N PRO A 362 27.82 8.35 -37.38
CA PRO A 362 27.13 9.32 -38.23
C PRO A 362 26.40 10.33 -37.35
N GLY A 363 26.94 11.53 -37.27
CA GLY A 363 26.36 12.61 -36.48
C GLY A 363 25.01 13.00 -37.02
N LYS A 364 24.01 13.07 -36.15
CA LYS A 364 22.75 13.76 -36.40
C LYS A 364 23.11 15.17 -36.89
N GLU A 365 22.55 15.57 -38.04
CA GLU A 365 22.70 16.93 -38.54
C GLU A 365 22.26 17.96 -37.51
N THR A 366 23.15 18.87 -37.19
CA THR A 366 22.95 19.95 -36.20
C THR A 366 21.91 20.94 -36.74
N LYS A 367 20.78 21.10 -36.04
CA LYS A 367 19.71 22.03 -36.43
C LYS A 367 19.98 23.50 -36.02
N ASN A 368 20.89 23.77 -35.12
CA ASN A 368 21.23 25.11 -34.62
C ASN A 368 22.73 25.36 -34.67
N LYS A 369 23.25 25.92 -35.77
CA LYS A 369 24.66 26.32 -35.92
C LYS A 369 24.92 27.62 -35.17
N ILE A 370 25.96 27.64 -34.30
CA ILE A 370 26.40 28.86 -33.63
C ILE A 370 27.28 29.67 -34.61
N GLU A 371 27.01 30.97 -34.76
CA GLU A 371 27.87 31.86 -35.53
C GLU A 371 29.22 32.06 -34.79
N PRO A 372 30.36 32.03 -35.49
CA PRO A 372 31.69 32.19 -34.87
C PRO A 372 31.84 33.43 -33.99
N SER A 373 31.12 34.51 -34.33
CA SER A 373 31.11 35.78 -33.61
C SER A 373 30.43 35.75 -32.25
N LYS A 374 29.61 34.73 -31.98
CA LYS A 374 28.85 34.59 -30.72
C LYS A 374 29.56 33.74 -29.67
N ILE A 375 30.65 33.08 -30.00
CA ILE A 375 31.40 32.23 -29.08
C ILE A 375 32.24 33.06 -28.13
N LYS A 376 32.05 32.82 -26.82
CA LYS A 376 32.86 33.44 -25.76
C LYS A 376 33.50 32.37 -24.90
N VAL A 377 34.69 32.63 -24.40
CA VAL A 377 35.33 31.75 -23.41
C VAL A 377 34.48 31.68 -22.16
N GLY A 378 34.22 30.46 -21.66
CA GLY A 378 33.32 30.20 -20.56
C GLY A 378 31.85 29.97 -20.96
N MET A 379 31.51 30.00 -22.26
CA MET A 379 30.16 29.72 -22.76
C MET A 379 29.86 28.21 -22.68
N ASN A 380 28.66 27.83 -22.19
CA ASN A 380 28.18 26.46 -22.24
C ASN A 380 27.66 26.16 -23.64
N VAL A 381 28.14 25.07 -24.21
CA VAL A 381 27.76 24.55 -25.53
C VAL A 381 27.39 23.07 -25.40
N TYR A 382 26.47 22.64 -26.22
CA TYR A 382 26.06 21.22 -26.28
C TYR A 382 26.77 20.53 -27.45
N ILE A 383 27.23 19.29 -27.21
CA ILE A 383 27.89 18.48 -28.23
C ILE A 383 26.98 17.33 -28.61
N PRO A 384 26.29 17.40 -29.76
CA PRO A 384 25.33 16.36 -30.18
C PRO A 384 25.94 14.97 -30.36
N SER A 385 27.23 14.90 -30.71
CA SER A 385 27.95 13.63 -30.91
C SER A 385 28.31 12.91 -29.60
N LEU A 386 28.35 13.62 -28.47
CA LEU A 386 28.66 13.08 -27.15
C LEU A 386 27.42 13.10 -26.23
N GLU A 387 26.33 13.76 -26.67
CA GLU A 387 25.13 14.02 -25.88
C GLU A 387 25.41 14.69 -24.52
N GLU A 388 26.52 15.50 -24.44
CA GLU A 388 26.94 16.17 -23.22
C GLU A 388 27.16 17.67 -23.40
N ASP A 389 27.03 18.41 -22.31
CA ASP A 389 27.33 19.83 -22.23
C ASP A 389 28.85 20.05 -22.01
N ALA A 390 29.40 21.06 -22.67
CA ALA A 390 30.81 21.42 -22.56
C ALA A 390 30.99 22.93 -22.35
N VAL A 391 32.12 23.31 -21.77
CA VAL A 391 32.49 24.70 -21.58
C VAL A 391 33.59 25.10 -22.58
N VAL A 392 33.40 26.18 -23.28
CA VAL A 392 34.38 26.71 -24.24
C VAL A 392 35.60 27.30 -23.49
N LEU A 393 36.82 26.80 -23.80
CA LEU A 393 38.07 27.23 -23.17
C LEU A 393 38.86 28.24 -24.02
N SER A 394 38.67 28.24 -25.35
CA SER A 394 39.38 29.17 -26.25
C SER A 394 38.46 29.70 -27.33
N LEU A 395 38.78 30.87 -27.88
CA LEU A 395 38.14 31.40 -29.09
C LEU A 395 38.48 30.53 -30.30
N PRO A 396 37.63 30.53 -31.36
CA PRO A 396 37.88 29.78 -32.58
C PRO A 396 39.17 30.19 -33.28
N ASP A 397 39.98 29.23 -33.71
CA ASP A 397 41.16 29.48 -34.54
C ASP A 397 40.77 29.81 -35.99
N LYS A 398 41.80 30.16 -36.82
CA LYS A 398 41.60 30.48 -38.25
C LYS A 398 40.97 29.32 -39.07
N LYS A 399 40.92 28.12 -38.50
CA LYS A 399 40.33 26.91 -39.11
C LYS A 399 38.99 26.54 -38.47
N GLY A 400 38.46 27.35 -37.56
CA GLY A 400 37.17 27.13 -36.90
C GLY A 400 37.20 26.12 -35.76
N ASN A 401 38.35 25.74 -35.21
CA ASN A 401 38.42 24.83 -34.06
C ASN A 401 38.43 25.62 -32.76
N VAL A 402 37.70 25.10 -31.76
CA VAL A 402 37.64 25.63 -30.40
C VAL A 402 38.07 24.54 -29.41
N GLN A 403 38.78 24.93 -28.37
CA GLN A 403 39.03 24.04 -27.25
C GLN A 403 37.85 24.08 -26.28
N ILE A 404 37.33 22.92 -25.94
CA ILE A 404 36.19 22.74 -25.03
C ILE A 404 36.58 21.77 -23.93
N GLN A 405 35.90 21.89 -22.80
CA GLN A 405 36.05 21.00 -21.66
C GLN A 405 34.71 20.28 -21.42
N VAL A 406 34.77 18.94 -21.46
CA VAL A 406 33.66 18.03 -21.12
C VAL A 406 34.04 17.32 -19.84
N GLY A 407 33.44 17.68 -18.72
CA GLY A 407 33.85 17.18 -17.41
C GLY A 407 35.31 17.52 -17.10
N ILE A 408 36.18 16.50 -16.99
CA ILE A 408 37.63 16.67 -16.73
C ILE A 408 38.49 16.61 -18.01
N LEU A 409 37.89 16.28 -19.16
CA LEU A 409 38.62 16.12 -20.43
C LEU A 409 38.60 17.42 -21.26
N LYS A 410 39.77 17.80 -21.78
CA LYS A 410 39.92 18.91 -22.73
C LYS A 410 40.11 18.37 -24.14
N MET A 411 39.30 18.83 -25.09
CA MET A 411 39.36 18.40 -26.49
C MET A 411 39.17 19.58 -27.46
N GLY A 412 39.76 19.44 -28.66
CA GLY A 412 39.52 20.37 -29.74
C GLY A 412 38.39 19.92 -30.64
N VAL A 413 37.37 20.76 -30.84
CA VAL A 413 36.23 20.45 -31.69
C VAL A 413 35.98 21.59 -32.66
N HIS A 414 35.59 21.24 -33.90
CA HIS A 414 35.24 22.24 -34.90
C HIS A 414 33.85 22.84 -34.56
N ILE A 415 33.70 24.15 -34.76
CA ILE A 415 32.50 24.94 -34.42
C ILE A 415 31.20 24.37 -35.01
N SER A 416 31.31 23.70 -36.17
CA SER A 416 30.12 23.05 -36.80
C SER A 416 29.56 21.86 -36.03
N LYS A 417 30.28 21.38 -35.03
CA LYS A 417 29.89 20.19 -34.21
C LYS A 417 29.38 20.54 -32.83
N ILE A 418 29.22 21.83 -32.53
CA ILE A 418 28.71 22.34 -31.28
C ILE A 418 27.44 23.14 -31.50
N GLU A 419 26.48 23.03 -30.56
CA GLU A 419 25.22 23.77 -30.54
C GLU A 419 25.14 24.67 -29.32
N GLU A 420 24.35 25.72 -29.38
CA GLU A 420 24.10 26.57 -28.22
C GLU A 420 23.29 25.73 -27.19
N ALA A 421 23.84 25.60 -25.99
CA ALA A 421 23.14 24.94 -24.90
C ALA A 421 21.83 25.71 -24.65
N LYS A 422 20.68 25.07 -24.83
CA LYS A 422 19.38 25.69 -24.52
C LYS A 422 19.42 26.12 -23.07
N LYS A 423 19.17 27.39 -22.81
CA LYS A 423 18.88 27.92 -21.48
C LYS A 423 17.59 27.32 -20.92
N ASP A 424 17.65 26.07 -20.53
CA ASP A 424 16.69 25.51 -19.60
C ASP A 424 17.25 25.70 -18.19
N GLU A 425 16.88 26.79 -17.56
CA GLU A 425 17.20 27.10 -16.15
C GLU A 425 16.68 26.00 -15.17
N LYS A 426 16.17 24.89 -15.70
CA LYS A 426 15.60 23.78 -14.91
C LYS A 426 16.30 22.42 -15.07
N LYS A 427 17.30 22.25 -15.94
CA LYS A 427 17.88 20.90 -16.16
C LYS A 427 19.28 20.66 -15.61
N ALA A 428 20.05 21.68 -15.21
CA ALA A 428 21.33 21.48 -14.53
C ALA A 428 21.18 20.90 -13.10
N ASN A 429 19.96 21.03 -12.52
CA ASN A 429 19.65 20.51 -11.17
C ASN A 429 18.95 19.12 -11.15
N VAL A 430 18.59 18.52 -12.30
CA VAL A 430 17.70 17.34 -12.30
C VAL A 430 18.45 16.02 -12.11
N LYS A 431 19.70 15.88 -12.54
CA LYS A 431 20.47 14.63 -12.27
C LYS A 431 21.05 14.58 -10.86
N VAL A 432 21.46 15.72 -10.31
CA VAL A 432 21.91 15.81 -8.91
C VAL A 432 20.71 15.79 -7.97
N THR A 433 19.58 16.44 -8.33
CA THR A 433 18.35 16.46 -7.51
C THR A 433 17.57 15.14 -7.52
N SER A 434 17.68 14.28 -8.53
CA SER A 434 17.01 12.96 -8.49
C SER A 434 17.74 11.97 -7.58
N MET A 435 19.07 11.98 -7.53
CA MET A 435 19.84 11.24 -6.52
C MET A 435 19.64 11.80 -5.11
N ILE A 436 19.57 13.14 -4.97
CA ILE A 436 19.32 13.81 -3.69
C ILE A 436 17.89 13.58 -3.23
N LYS A 437 16.88 13.63 -4.12
CA LYS A 437 15.49 13.35 -3.75
C LYS A 437 15.20 11.88 -3.39
N SER A 438 15.90 10.91 -3.96
CA SER A 438 15.76 9.51 -3.56
C SER A 438 16.39 9.26 -2.17
N LYS A 439 17.53 9.90 -1.84
CA LYS A 439 18.10 9.85 -0.50
C LYS A 439 17.31 10.68 0.53
N ALA A 440 16.77 11.84 0.13
CA ALA A 440 15.95 12.68 1.01
C ALA A 440 14.62 12.02 1.46
N ALA A 441 14.09 11.08 0.69
CA ALA A 441 12.90 10.32 1.04
C ALA A 441 13.17 9.21 2.09
N GLU A 442 14.43 8.83 2.30
CA GLU A 442 14.84 7.78 3.25
C GLU A 442 15.47 8.32 4.54
N ILE A 443 15.87 9.61 4.59
CA ILE A 443 16.52 10.18 5.76
C ILE A 443 15.46 10.73 6.72
N SER A 444 15.39 10.12 7.91
CA SER A 444 14.54 10.61 9.00
C SER A 444 14.99 12.00 9.44
N THR A 445 14.07 12.89 9.76
CA THR A 445 14.36 14.18 10.39
C THR A 445 14.78 14.09 11.86
N GLU A 446 14.82 12.87 12.42
CA GLU A 446 15.19 12.59 13.81
C GLU A 446 16.23 11.46 13.87
N ILE A 447 17.33 11.69 14.61
CA ILE A 447 18.31 10.68 14.97
C ILE A 447 18.28 10.38 16.47
N LYS A 448 18.37 9.09 16.86
CA LYS A 448 18.34 8.62 18.24
C LYS A 448 19.70 8.08 18.64
N LEU A 449 20.38 8.76 19.56
CA LEU A 449 21.72 8.41 20.09
C LEU A 449 21.64 7.79 21.50
N LEU A 450 20.55 7.07 21.80
CA LEU A 450 20.32 6.45 23.11
C LEU A 450 21.26 5.28 23.34
N GLY A 451 21.91 5.24 24.51
CA GLY A 451 22.78 4.12 24.91
C GLY A 451 24.17 4.11 24.28
N LYS A 452 24.55 5.15 23.53
CA LYS A 452 25.86 5.27 22.86
C LYS A 452 26.88 6.02 23.72
N THR A 453 28.15 5.72 23.53
CA THR A 453 29.28 6.51 24.05
C THR A 453 29.39 7.85 23.32
N VAL A 454 30.16 8.80 23.85
CA VAL A 454 30.33 10.13 23.24
C VAL A 454 30.95 10.02 21.84
N ASP A 455 31.97 9.19 21.69
CA ASP A 455 32.71 9.03 20.43
C ASP A 455 31.85 8.38 19.35
N GLU A 456 31.13 7.31 19.68
CA GLU A 456 30.18 6.64 18.76
C GLU A 456 29.04 7.56 18.34
N ALA A 457 28.54 8.38 19.26
CA ALA A 457 27.47 9.31 18.99
C ALA A 457 27.90 10.46 18.08
N VAL A 458 29.14 10.94 18.25
CA VAL A 458 29.71 12.01 17.39
C VAL A 458 29.95 11.49 15.98
N GLU A 459 30.51 10.28 15.83
CA GLU A 459 30.75 9.67 14.50
C GLU A 459 29.45 9.45 13.72
N GLU A 460 28.41 8.95 14.39
CA GLU A 460 27.11 8.73 13.75
C GLU A 460 26.39 10.04 13.44
N LEU A 461 26.53 11.04 14.31
CA LEU A 461 25.95 12.36 14.12
C LEU A 461 26.62 13.12 12.96
N ASP A 462 27.93 12.98 12.79
CA ASP A 462 28.70 13.55 11.68
C ASP A 462 28.16 13.05 10.34
N LYS A 463 28.10 11.74 10.20
CA LYS A 463 27.55 11.11 8.99
C LYS A 463 26.09 11.48 8.73
N TYR A 464 25.27 11.56 9.78
CA TYR A 464 23.87 11.93 9.65
C TYR A 464 23.69 13.39 9.22
N ILE A 465 24.50 14.32 9.75
CA ILE A 465 24.46 15.75 9.36
C ILE A 465 24.89 15.92 7.90
N ASP A 466 25.94 15.22 7.46
CA ASP A 466 26.39 15.26 6.07
C ASP A 466 25.32 14.73 5.10
N ASP A 467 24.72 13.58 5.44
CA ASP A 467 23.63 13.01 4.64
C ASP A 467 22.41 13.93 4.61
N ALA A 468 22.05 14.52 5.74
CA ALA A 468 20.93 15.45 5.86
C ALA A 468 21.18 16.78 5.13
N TYR A 469 22.42 17.29 5.16
CA TYR A 469 22.83 18.47 4.39
C TYR A 469 22.73 18.21 2.88
N LEU A 470 23.22 17.07 2.41
CA LEU A 470 23.11 16.63 1.02
C LEU A 470 21.64 16.41 0.60
N ALA A 471 20.79 16.00 1.53
CA ALA A 471 19.35 15.84 1.33
C ALA A 471 18.56 17.17 1.38
N GLY A 472 19.20 18.28 1.74
CA GLY A 472 18.56 19.60 1.81
C GLY A 472 17.62 19.78 3.01
N LEU A 473 17.81 19.03 4.09
CA LEU A 473 17.02 19.17 5.31
C LEU A 473 17.47 20.39 6.11
N HIS A 474 16.54 21.29 6.41
CA HIS A 474 16.84 22.56 7.10
C HIS A 474 16.77 22.48 8.62
N THR A 475 16.12 21.46 9.18
CA THR A 475 15.95 21.29 10.63
C THR A 475 16.02 19.81 10.97
N LEU A 476 16.87 19.47 11.94
CA LEU A 476 17.11 18.11 12.41
C LEU A 476 16.86 18.02 13.91
N ARG A 477 16.41 16.87 14.35
CA ARG A 477 16.20 16.55 15.74
C ARG A 477 17.16 15.47 16.22
N VAL A 478 17.90 15.78 17.28
CA VAL A 478 18.83 14.83 17.89
C VAL A 478 18.29 14.43 19.26
N VAL A 479 18.00 13.13 19.44
CA VAL A 479 17.47 12.58 20.68
C VAL A 479 18.57 11.78 21.37
N HIS A 480 18.95 12.19 22.57
CA HIS A 480 19.95 11.49 23.41
C HIS A 480 19.44 11.28 24.84
N GLY A 481 19.96 10.27 25.52
CA GLY A 481 19.63 10.00 26.92
C GLY A 481 20.16 11.07 27.88
N LYS A 482 19.53 11.21 29.05
CA LYS A 482 19.93 12.20 30.05
C LYS A 482 21.22 11.79 30.77
N GLY A 483 21.42 10.53 31.06
CA GLY A 483 22.61 9.93 31.68
C GLY A 483 23.39 10.86 32.63
N THR A 484 24.70 10.78 32.64
CA THR A 484 25.63 11.66 33.41
C THR A 484 25.77 13.06 32.79
N GLY A 485 25.16 13.33 31.63
CA GLY A 485 25.30 14.58 30.91
C GLY A 485 26.52 14.66 29.98
N SER A 486 27.39 13.66 29.98
CA SER A 486 28.60 13.61 29.16
C SER A 486 28.26 13.59 27.66
N LEU A 487 27.28 12.78 27.27
CA LEU A 487 26.81 12.69 25.89
C LEU A 487 26.23 14.01 25.39
N ARG A 488 25.46 14.70 26.23
CA ARG A 488 24.92 16.04 25.92
C ARG A 488 26.03 17.05 25.65
N LYS A 489 27.06 17.06 26.50
CA LYS A 489 28.21 17.98 26.32
C LYS A 489 28.96 17.66 25.03
N GLY A 490 29.30 16.39 24.75
CA GLY A 490 30.00 15.98 23.54
C GLY A 490 29.24 16.35 22.27
N VAL A 491 27.93 16.07 22.22
CA VAL A 491 27.09 16.45 21.07
C VAL A 491 27.04 17.98 20.90
N GLN A 492 26.94 18.76 21.97
CA GLN A 492 26.92 20.23 21.88
C GLN A 492 28.27 20.81 21.45
N GLU A 493 29.39 20.24 21.90
CA GLU A 493 30.73 20.63 21.45
C GLU A 493 30.94 20.34 19.98
N TYR A 494 30.53 19.16 19.55
CA TYR A 494 30.60 18.78 18.13
C TYR A 494 29.74 19.70 17.24
N LEU A 495 28.49 19.99 17.63
CA LEU A 495 27.61 20.87 16.86
C LEU A 495 28.11 22.31 16.74
N LYS A 496 28.96 22.78 17.66
CA LYS A 496 29.62 24.10 17.58
C LYS A 496 30.72 24.14 16.54
N THR A 497 31.39 23.02 16.30
CA THR A 497 32.57 22.93 15.40
C THR A 497 32.18 22.49 13.99
N ASN A 498 31.01 21.91 13.77
CA ASN A 498 30.60 21.43 12.46
C ASN A 498 30.14 22.58 11.54
N SER A 499 30.73 22.65 10.34
CA SER A 499 30.53 23.73 9.37
C SER A 499 29.14 23.75 8.72
N HIS A 500 28.40 22.62 8.76
CA HIS A 500 27.06 22.48 8.19
C HIS A 500 25.95 22.89 9.16
N VAL A 501 26.28 23.16 10.43
CA VAL A 501 25.34 23.56 11.48
C VAL A 501 25.35 25.06 11.69
N LYS A 502 24.26 25.73 11.30
CA LYS A 502 24.12 27.19 11.48
C LYS A 502 23.81 27.59 12.93
N SER A 503 22.96 26.84 13.60
CA SER A 503 22.56 27.08 15.01
C SER A 503 21.92 25.82 15.59
N TYR A 504 22.00 25.66 16.90
CA TYR A 504 21.30 24.61 17.62
C TYR A 504 20.71 25.17 18.93
N ARG A 505 19.64 24.53 19.42
CA ARG A 505 19.01 24.83 20.71
C ARG A 505 18.61 23.54 21.43
N SER A 506 18.46 23.59 22.72
CA SER A 506 17.80 22.49 23.47
C SER A 506 16.31 22.46 23.14
N GLY A 507 15.71 21.27 23.13
CA GLY A 507 14.30 21.08 22.87
C GLY A 507 13.43 21.82 23.90
N ALA A 508 12.29 22.39 23.48
CA ALA A 508 11.33 23.06 24.34
C ALA A 508 10.41 22.04 25.07
N TYR A 509 9.65 22.50 26.06
CA TYR A 509 8.68 21.67 26.77
C TYR A 509 7.66 21.06 25.77
N GLY A 510 7.64 19.74 25.69
CA GLY A 510 6.85 18.97 24.71
C GLY A 510 7.66 18.44 23.52
N GLU A 511 8.88 18.93 23.26
CA GLU A 511 9.81 18.44 22.21
C GLU A 511 10.81 17.39 22.74
N GLY A 512 10.69 16.95 24.00
CA GLY A 512 11.51 15.88 24.58
C GLY A 512 12.51 16.30 25.65
N ASP A 513 12.58 17.57 26.05
CA ASP A 513 13.61 18.05 27.01
C ASP A 513 13.33 17.70 28.47
N LEU A 514 12.11 17.35 28.87
CA LEU A 514 11.77 17.12 30.30
C LEU A 514 11.04 15.81 30.61
N ARG A 515 10.72 14.96 29.66
CA ARG A 515 9.99 13.70 29.87
C ARG A 515 10.76 12.39 29.66
N SER A 516 12.05 12.44 29.37
CA SER A 516 12.89 11.24 29.46
C SER A 516 13.29 10.91 30.92
N ASN A 517 12.58 11.45 31.90
CA ASN A 517 12.85 11.32 33.34
C ASN A 517 11.86 10.42 34.06
N ASN A 518 11.29 9.41 33.46
CA ASN A 518 10.64 8.37 34.25
C ASN A 518 10.80 7.03 33.56
N SER A 519 11.58 6.22 34.21
CA SER A 519 11.89 4.80 34.20
C SER A 519 13.14 4.42 33.46
#